data_058c074e91879bd452eeb11962a4af62
#
_entry.id   058c074e91879bd452eeb11962a4af62
#
_cell.length_a   1.000
_cell.length_b   1.000
_cell.length_c   1.000
_cell.angle_alpha   90.00
_cell.angle_beta   90.00
_cell.angle_gamma   90.00
#
_symmetry.space_group_name_H-M   'P 1'
#
loop_
_entity.id
_entity.type
_entity.pdbx_description
1 polymer ?
#
loop_
_entity_poly.entity_id
_entity_poly.type
_entity_poly.pdbx_seq_one_letter_code
_entity_poly.pdbx_strand_id
1 'polypeptide(L)'
;MQENELLKIVGSIESKSEHPIAKAILERTKEIELLDVQDFEAIEGKGIKANINSNMYLVGNEILMQENNIEILEEKHIYQKLYEQAKTVIFVSDSKNLLGIIAISDTVKQTSIEAIKNFKDMKIKTYMLTGDNKTSAQAIGKMVGIDNIISEVLPQEKESKVRNLQEQGKIVAMIGDRNK
;
A
#
# COMPACT_ATOMS: atom_id res chain seq x y z
N MET A 1 -5.27 -18.18 12.77
CA MET A 1 -4.52 -18.85 11.67
C MET A 1 -3.03 -18.84 11.99
N GLN A 2 -2.27 -19.87 11.59
CA GLN A 2 -0.81 -19.89 11.76
C GLN A 2 -0.12 -19.06 10.66
N GLU A 3 1.05 -18.47 10.96
CA GLU A 3 1.80 -17.61 10.04
C GLU A 3 2.08 -18.28 8.68
N ASN A 4 2.55 -19.53 8.69
CA ASN A 4 2.87 -20.25 7.45
C ASN A 4 1.64 -20.50 6.57
N GLU A 5 0.47 -20.70 7.15
CA GLU A 5 -0.78 -20.88 6.44
C GLU A 5 -1.24 -19.57 5.80
N LEU A 6 -1.14 -18.46 6.54
CA LEU A 6 -1.43 -17.13 6.03
C LEU A 6 -0.50 -16.77 4.86
N LEU A 7 0.81 -17.00 5.02
CA LEU A 7 1.80 -16.76 3.98
C LEU A 7 1.56 -17.63 2.74
N LYS A 8 1.14 -18.89 2.91
CA LYS A 8 0.79 -19.78 1.80
C LYS A 8 -0.36 -19.22 0.97
N ILE A 9 -1.44 -18.77 1.62
CA ILE A 9 -2.61 -18.17 0.96
C ILE A 9 -2.18 -16.91 0.20
N VAL A 10 -1.52 -15.98 0.89
CA VAL A 10 -1.16 -14.68 0.30
C VAL A 10 -0.12 -14.83 -0.80
N GLY A 11 0.89 -15.66 -0.60
CA GLY A 11 1.89 -15.98 -1.63
C GLY A 11 1.27 -16.58 -2.88
N SER A 12 0.28 -17.48 -2.71
CA SER A 12 -0.45 -18.06 -3.84
C SER A 12 -1.19 -16.99 -4.63
N ILE A 13 -1.91 -16.10 -3.97
CA ILE A 13 -2.68 -15.01 -4.60
C ILE A 13 -1.72 -14.01 -5.27
N GLU A 14 -0.70 -13.56 -4.57
CA GLU A 14 0.26 -12.59 -5.09
C GLU A 14 1.16 -13.15 -6.19
N SER A 15 1.24 -14.48 -6.36
CA SER A 15 1.93 -15.09 -7.50
C SER A 15 1.31 -14.74 -8.86
N LYS A 16 0.07 -14.29 -8.87
CA LYS A 16 -0.65 -13.81 -10.07
C LYS A 16 -0.61 -12.29 -10.23
N SER A 17 0.00 -11.57 -9.28
CA SER A 17 0.04 -10.11 -9.22
C SER A 17 1.36 -9.56 -9.77
N GLU A 18 1.29 -8.46 -10.51
CA GLU A 18 2.47 -7.72 -10.96
C GLU A 18 2.84 -6.55 -10.02
N HIS A 19 2.13 -6.41 -8.91
CA HIS A 19 2.34 -5.31 -7.97
C HIS A 19 3.71 -5.42 -7.28
N PRO A 20 4.43 -4.30 -7.01
CA PRO A 20 5.72 -4.34 -6.30
C PRO A 20 5.68 -5.06 -4.95
N ILE A 21 4.56 -4.97 -4.23
CA ILE A 21 4.31 -5.67 -2.97
C ILE A 21 4.37 -7.19 -3.13
N ALA A 22 3.88 -7.73 -4.26
CA ALA A 22 3.93 -9.16 -4.55
C ALA A 22 5.35 -9.72 -4.47
N LYS A 23 6.35 -8.97 -4.97
CA LYS A 23 7.75 -9.40 -4.92
C LYS A 23 8.25 -9.62 -3.49
N ALA A 24 7.89 -8.74 -2.56
CA ALA A 24 8.29 -8.86 -1.17
C ALA A 24 7.64 -10.10 -0.50
N ILE A 25 6.38 -10.36 -0.82
CA ILE A 25 5.65 -11.52 -0.32
C ILE A 25 6.22 -12.82 -0.92
N LEU A 26 6.44 -12.86 -2.23
CA LEU A 26 6.98 -14.02 -2.92
C LEU A 26 8.41 -14.37 -2.46
N GLU A 27 9.22 -13.36 -2.13
CA GLU A 27 10.53 -13.59 -1.52
C GLU A 27 10.41 -14.34 -0.20
N ARG A 28 9.43 -13.98 0.64
CA ARG A 28 9.18 -14.62 1.93
C ARG A 28 8.58 -16.02 1.80
N THR A 29 7.93 -16.32 0.68
CA THR A 29 7.21 -17.57 0.43
C THR A 29 7.96 -18.53 -0.50
N LYS A 30 9.24 -18.29 -0.81
CA LYS A 30 10.04 -19.09 -1.76
C LYS A 30 10.09 -20.58 -1.44
N GLU A 31 10.09 -20.94 -0.16
CA GLU A 31 10.15 -22.33 0.31
C GLU A 31 8.76 -22.91 0.58
N ILE A 32 7.70 -22.16 0.31
CA ILE A 32 6.32 -22.59 0.53
C ILE A 32 5.73 -23.08 -0.80
N GLU A 33 5.22 -24.29 -0.81
CA GLU A 33 4.45 -24.79 -1.96
C GLU A 33 3.14 -24.00 -2.11
N LEU A 34 3.04 -23.26 -3.21
CA LEU A 34 1.88 -22.40 -3.48
C LEU A 34 0.69 -23.22 -3.99
N LEU A 35 -0.50 -22.71 -3.73
CA LEU A 35 -1.78 -23.31 -4.14
C LEU A 35 -2.23 -22.76 -5.49
N ASP A 36 -3.07 -23.49 -6.19
CA ASP A 36 -3.70 -23.00 -7.41
C ASP A 36 -4.76 -21.94 -7.09
N VAL A 37 -4.69 -20.83 -7.82
CA VAL A 37 -5.55 -19.65 -7.63
C VAL A 37 -6.49 -19.51 -8.82
N GLN A 38 -7.76 -19.43 -8.52
CA GLN A 38 -8.86 -19.25 -9.45
C GLN A 38 -9.54 -17.89 -9.25
N ASP A 39 -10.26 -17.43 -10.27
CA ASP A 39 -11.07 -16.21 -10.23
C ASP A 39 -10.29 -15.00 -9.63
N PHE A 40 -9.04 -14.83 -10.09
CA PHE A 40 -8.20 -13.70 -9.66
C PHE A 40 -8.74 -12.39 -10.22
N GLU A 41 -9.05 -11.45 -9.34
CA GLU A 41 -9.55 -10.12 -9.67
C GLU A 41 -8.72 -9.06 -8.92
N ALA A 42 -7.99 -8.23 -9.66
CA ALA A 42 -7.32 -7.06 -9.10
C ALA A 42 -8.31 -5.89 -8.99
N ILE A 43 -8.52 -5.37 -7.77
CA ILE A 43 -9.40 -4.24 -7.49
C ILE A 43 -8.53 -2.99 -7.32
N GLU A 44 -8.65 -2.08 -8.28
CA GLU A 44 -7.78 -0.91 -8.38
C GLU A 44 -7.78 -0.07 -7.10
N GLY A 45 -6.58 0.17 -6.56
CA GLY A 45 -6.36 0.98 -5.35
C GLY A 45 -6.80 0.31 -4.04
N LYS A 46 -7.30 -0.96 -4.06
CA LYS A 46 -7.83 -1.63 -2.87
C LYS A 46 -7.15 -2.95 -2.57
N GLY A 47 -6.86 -3.77 -3.58
CA GLY A 47 -6.25 -5.07 -3.39
C GLY A 47 -6.73 -6.13 -4.37
N ILE A 48 -6.83 -7.36 -3.91
CA ILE A 48 -7.12 -8.54 -4.72
C ILE A 48 -8.25 -9.35 -4.08
N LYS A 49 -9.12 -9.89 -4.94
CA LYS A 49 -10.08 -10.94 -4.61
C LYS A 49 -9.72 -12.19 -5.42
N ALA A 50 -9.69 -13.36 -4.79
CA ALA A 50 -9.37 -14.60 -5.47
C ALA A 50 -9.97 -15.81 -4.77
N ASN A 51 -10.06 -16.94 -5.48
CA ASN A 51 -10.50 -18.20 -4.92
C ASN A 51 -9.33 -19.20 -4.84
N ILE A 52 -9.25 -19.93 -3.73
CA ILE A 52 -8.36 -21.08 -3.53
C ILE A 52 -9.21 -22.22 -2.98
N ASN A 53 -9.24 -23.36 -3.64
CA ASN A 53 -10.03 -24.53 -3.24
C ASN A 53 -11.51 -24.17 -2.94
N SER A 54 -12.13 -23.40 -3.81
CA SER A 54 -13.52 -22.90 -3.68
C SER A 54 -13.78 -21.96 -2.48
N ASN A 55 -12.76 -21.54 -1.77
CA ASN A 55 -12.85 -20.52 -0.74
C ASN A 55 -12.41 -19.17 -1.28
N MET A 56 -13.22 -18.14 -1.08
CA MET A 56 -12.91 -16.77 -1.45
C MET A 56 -11.99 -16.12 -0.41
N TYR A 57 -10.97 -15.43 -0.88
CA TYR A 57 -10.06 -14.63 -0.07
C TYR A 57 -9.97 -13.20 -0.60
N LEU A 58 -9.76 -12.28 0.32
CA LEU A 58 -9.47 -10.87 0.05
C LEU A 58 -8.10 -10.54 0.62
N VAL A 59 -7.27 -9.89 -0.19
CA VAL A 59 -5.93 -9.42 0.19
C VAL A 59 -5.82 -7.95 -0.19
N GLY A 60 -5.76 -7.03 0.77
CA GLY A 60 -5.74 -5.61 0.44
C GLY A 60 -5.80 -4.66 1.64
N ASN A 61 -6.24 -3.43 1.38
CA ASN A 61 -6.29 -2.36 2.39
C ASN A 61 -7.59 -2.36 3.22
N GLU A 62 -7.71 -1.41 4.15
CA GLU A 62 -8.90 -1.23 4.99
C GLU A 62 -10.18 -1.03 4.18
N ILE A 63 -10.11 -0.32 3.04
CA ILE A 63 -11.28 -0.03 2.21
C ILE A 63 -11.85 -1.33 1.65
N LEU A 64 -10.98 -2.23 1.16
CA LEU A 64 -11.41 -3.54 0.66
C LEU A 64 -12.12 -4.34 1.75
N MET A 65 -11.61 -4.34 2.98
CA MET A 65 -12.22 -5.03 4.11
C MET A 65 -13.60 -4.44 4.45
N GLN A 66 -13.69 -3.12 4.55
CA GLN A 66 -14.95 -2.41 4.87
C GLN A 66 -16.04 -2.66 3.82
N GLU A 67 -15.70 -2.57 2.53
CA GLU A 67 -16.66 -2.81 1.44
C GLU A 67 -17.20 -4.25 1.40
N ASN A 68 -16.44 -5.19 1.95
CA ASN A 68 -16.85 -6.59 2.06
C ASN A 68 -17.36 -6.97 3.46
N ASN A 69 -17.63 -5.98 4.33
CA ASN A 69 -18.13 -6.17 5.69
C ASN A 69 -17.23 -7.05 6.57
N ILE A 70 -15.92 -7.00 6.35
CA ILE A 70 -14.93 -7.70 7.20
C ILE A 70 -14.60 -6.81 8.39
N GLU A 71 -14.86 -7.32 9.60
CA GLU A 71 -14.56 -6.60 10.83
C GLU A 71 -13.04 -6.58 11.11
N ILE A 72 -12.47 -5.39 11.29
CA ILE A 72 -11.03 -5.18 11.55
C ILE A 72 -10.76 -4.27 12.76
N LEU A 73 -11.83 -3.82 13.46
CA LEU A 73 -11.70 -2.83 14.53
C LEU A 73 -10.98 -3.38 15.76
N GLU A 74 -11.10 -4.68 16.03
CA GLU A 74 -10.42 -5.31 17.16
C GLU A 74 -8.90 -5.21 17.04
N GLU A 75 -8.36 -5.27 15.81
CA GLU A 75 -6.94 -5.17 15.52
C GLU A 75 -6.45 -3.73 15.30
N LYS A 76 -7.31 -2.74 15.49
CA LYS A 76 -7.00 -1.33 15.20
C LYS A 76 -5.71 -0.85 15.86
N HIS A 77 -5.49 -1.22 17.11
CA HIS A 77 -4.28 -0.84 17.83
C HIS A 77 -2.99 -1.44 17.26
N ILE A 78 -3.10 -2.60 16.57
CA ILE A 78 -1.96 -3.28 15.92
C ILE A 78 -1.61 -2.55 14.63
N TYR A 79 -2.58 -2.42 13.72
CA TYR A 79 -2.28 -1.86 12.41
C TYR A 79 -2.02 -0.35 12.44
N GLN A 80 -2.58 0.41 13.39
CA GLN A 80 -2.21 1.81 13.58
C GLN A 80 -0.74 1.98 13.96
N LYS A 81 -0.22 1.15 14.87
CA LYS A 81 1.23 1.16 15.19
C LYS A 81 2.09 0.84 13.98
N LEU A 82 1.63 -0.07 13.11
CA LEU A 82 2.36 -0.40 11.88
C LEU A 82 2.37 0.79 10.91
N TYR A 83 1.26 1.51 10.77
CA TYR A 83 1.19 2.74 9.99
C TYR A 83 2.10 3.85 10.54
N GLU A 84 2.13 4.02 11.86
CA GLU A 84 3.03 4.98 12.52
C GLU A 84 4.52 4.66 12.27
N GLN A 85 4.83 3.38 12.02
CA GLN A 85 6.15 2.91 11.61
C GLN A 85 6.40 3.04 10.10
N ALA A 86 5.53 3.71 9.36
CA ALA A 86 5.60 3.85 7.90
C ALA A 86 5.58 2.51 7.15
N LYS A 87 4.93 1.49 7.70
CA LYS A 87 4.77 0.18 7.04
C LYS A 87 3.52 0.18 6.19
N THR A 88 3.60 -0.51 5.07
CA THR A 88 2.42 -0.88 4.28
C THR A 88 1.73 -2.05 4.97
N VAL A 89 0.45 -1.88 5.30
CA VAL A 89 -0.35 -2.90 5.97
C VAL A 89 -1.32 -3.53 4.97
N ILE A 90 -1.31 -4.84 4.94
CA ILE A 90 -2.19 -5.66 4.09
C ILE A 90 -3.03 -6.53 5.01
N PHE A 91 -4.33 -6.44 4.86
CA PHE A 91 -5.30 -7.30 5.52
C PHE A 91 -5.58 -8.52 4.65
N VAL A 92 -5.70 -9.66 5.29
CA VAL A 92 -6.04 -10.94 4.65
C VAL A 92 -7.29 -11.48 5.30
N SER A 93 -8.32 -11.74 4.52
CA SER A 93 -9.57 -12.32 5.02
C SER A 93 -10.08 -13.45 4.15
N ASP A 94 -10.90 -14.30 4.71
CA ASP A 94 -11.85 -15.10 3.96
C ASP A 94 -13.13 -14.28 3.65
N SER A 95 -14.20 -14.92 3.25
CA SER A 95 -15.48 -14.25 2.94
C SER A 95 -16.18 -13.62 4.15
N LYS A 96 -15.70 -13.84 5.37
CA LYS A 96 -16.41 -13.43 6.62
C LYS A 96 -15.48 -12.84 7.67
N ASN A 97 -14.26 -13.36 7.79
CA ASN A 97 -13.39 -13.09 8.93
C ASN A 97 -12.03 -12.61 8.50
N LEU A 98 -11.45 -11.68 9.25
CA LEU A 98 -10.05 -11.34 9.15
C LEU A 98 -9.21 -12.56 9.58
N LEU A 99 -8.30 -13.00 8.73
CA LEU A 99 -7.40 -14.13 8.97
C LEU A 99 -6.05 -13.67 9.52
N GLY A 100 -5.63 -12.44 9.15
CA GLY A 100 -4.41 -11.85 9.65
C GLY A 100 -4.02 -10.56 8.94
N ILE A 101 -2.90 -10.02 9.39
CA ILE A 101 -2.33 -8.76 8.90
C ILE A 101 -0.88 -9.01 8.50
N ILE A 102 -0.49 -8.53 7.32
CA ILE A 102 0.89 -8.54 6.85
C ILE A 102 1.39 -7.10 6.81
N ALA A 103 2.55 -6.86 7.40
CA ALA A 103 3.20 -5.56 7.35
C ALA A 103 4.49 -5.64 6.52
N ILE A 104 4.55 -4.81 5.49
CA ILE A 104 5.73 -4.71 4.63
C ILE A 104 6.41 -3.38 4.94
N SER A 105 7.72 -3.44 5.23
CA SER A 105 8.55 -2.27 5.44
C SER A 105 9.34 -1.99 4.17
N ASP A 106 9.07 -0.84 3.56
CA ASP A 106 9.96 -0.31 2.53
C ASP A 106 10.93 0.68 3.16
N THR A 107 12.21 0.52 2.86
CA THR A 107 13.23 1.42 3.39
C THR A 107 13.32 2.66 2.52
N VAL A 108 13.09 3.82 3.15
CA VAL A 108 13.34 5.10 2.49
C VAL A 108 14.81 5.17 2.07
N LYS A 109 15.06 5.38 0.78
CA LYS A 109 16.42 5.51 0.27
C LYS A 109 17.07 6.79 0.81
N GLN A 110 18.30 6.69 1.28
CA GLN A 110 19.07 7.83 1.76
C GLN A 110 19.15 8.94 0.70
N THR A 111 19.30 8.58 -0.57
CA THR A 111 19.29 9.51 -1.70
C THR A 111 18.00 10.32 -1.82
N SER A 112 16.86 9.77 -1.42
CA SER A 112 15.58 10.49 -1.42
C SER A 112 15.57 11.59 -0.35
N ILE A 113 16.10 11.30 0.84
CA ILE A 113 16.22 12.28 1.93
C ILE A 113 17.13 13.44 1.49
N GLU A 114 18.27 13.12 0.88
CA GLU A 114 19.21 14.11 0.36
C GLU A 114 18.60 14.98 -0.75
N ALA A 115 17.86 14.37 -1.68
CA ALA A 115 17.18 15.08 -2.77
C ALA A 115 16.14 16.07 -2.23
N ILE A 116 15.31 15.65 -1.26
CA ILE A 116 14.31 16.52 -0.63
C ILE A 116 14.98 17.67 0.11
N LYS A 117 16.08 17.41 0.82
CA LYS A 117 16.87 18.47 1.46
C LYS A 117 17.39 19.48 0.43
N ASN A 118 17.96 19.02 -0.67
CA ASN A 118 18.45 19.90 -1.73
C ASN A 118 17.33 20.75 -2.33
N PHE A 119 16.14 20.20 -2.59
CA PHE A 119 15.00 20.98 -3.04
C PHE A 119 14.59 22.05 -2.04
N LYS A 120 14.62 21.73 -0.74
CA LYS A 120 14.31 22.68 0.34
C LYS A 120 15.31 23.85 0.38
N ASP A 121 16.61 23.54 0.21
CA ASP A 121 17.69 24.55 0.15
C ASP A 121 17.53 25.46 -1.09
N MET A 122 17.04 24.92 -2.20
CA MET A 122 16.68 25.68 -3.42
C MET A 122 15.35 26.43 -3.30
N LYS A 123 14.67 26.40 -2.13
CA LYS A 123 13.34 27.00 -1.90
C LYS A 123 12.24 26.42 -2.78
N ILE A 124 12.40 25.20 -3.25
CA ILE A 124 11.38 24.45 -3.99
C ILE A 124 10.47 23.76 -2.97
N LYS A 125 9.17 24.00 -3.07
CA LYS A 125 8.18 23.31 -2.23
C LYS A 125 7.95 21.91 -2.75
N THR A 126 8.14 20.92 -1.88
CA THR A 126 7.89 19.52 -2.20
C THR A 126 6.53 19.06 -1.69
N TYR A 127 5.86 18.25 -2.49
CA TYR A 127 4.58 17.61 -2.16
C TYR A 127 4.71 16.11 -2.35
N MET A 128 4.28 15.33 -1.37
CA MET A 128 4.08 13.90 -1.53
C MET A 128 2.63 13.62 -1.87
N LEU A 129 2.41 12.91 -2.97
CA LEU A 129 1.09 12.51 -3.47
C LEU A 129 1.02 10.99 -3.49
N THR A 130 0.24 10.40 -2.59
CA THR A 130 0.20 8.95 -2.39
C THR A 130 -1.22 8.42 -2.21
N GLY A 131 -1.43 7.15 -2.60
CA GLY A 131 -2.64 6.40 -2.30
C GLY A 131 -2.66 5.79 -0.89
N ASP A 132 -1.54 5.87 -0.14
CA ASP A 132 -1.46 5.34 1.21
C ASP A 132 -2.39 6.11 2.17
N ASN A 133 -2.74 5.47 3.29
CA ASN A 133 -3.50 6.13 4.35
C ASN A 133 -2.71 7.30 4.97
N LYS A 134 -3.45 8.21 5.58
CA LYS A 134 -2.90 9.45 6.14
C LYS A 134 -1.79 9.22 7.15
N THR A 135 -1.91 8.23 8.03
CA THR A 135 -0.94 7.96 9.10
C THR A 135 0.39 7.51 8.53
N SER A 136 0.37 6.53 7.61
CA SER A 136 1.57 6.04 6.93
C SER A 136 2.22 7.14 6.09
N ALA A 137 1.42 7.90 5.33
CA ALA A 137 1.89 9.02 4.53
C ALA A 137 2.59 10.09 5.38
N GLN A 138 2.04 10.43 6.53
CA GLN A 138 2.66 11.37 7.48
C GLN A 138 3.97 10.84 8.05
N ALA A 139 4.02 9.55 8.40
CA ALA A 139 5.23 8.92 8.91
C ALA A 139 6.37 8.95 7.86
N ILE A 140 6.07 8.57 6.62
CA ILE A 140 7.02 8.64 5.50
C ILE A 140 7.47 10.09 5.24
N GLY A 141 6.51 11.03 5.15
CA GLY A 141 6.81 12.44 4.92
C GLY A 141 7.75 13.03 5.97
N LYS A 142 7.54 12.67 7.24
CA LYS A 142 8.44 13.06 8.35
C LYS A 142 9.84 12.46 8.18
N MET A 143 9.95 11.19 7.76
CA MET A 143 11.25 10.54 7.54
C MET A 143 12.04 11.20 6.41
N VAL A 144 11.37 11.58 5.31
CA VAL A 144 12.03 12.20 4.14
C VAL A 144 12.14 13.73 4.23
N GLY A 145 11.45 14.35 5.17
CA GLY A 145 11.45 15.80 5.35
C GLY A 145 10.48 16.56 4.44
N ILE A 146 9.39 15.92 3.97
CA ILE A 146 8.33 16.56 3.18
C ILE A 146 7.22 17.07 4.10
N ASP A 147 6.89 18.36 4.00
CA ASP A 147 5.88 18.99 4.85
C ASP A 147 4.46 18.98 4.22
N ASN A 148 4.38 18.89 2.89
CA ASN A 148 3.10 18.90 2.17
C ASN A 148 2.74 17.49 1.71
N ILE A 149 1.72 16.89 2.33
CA ILE A 149 1.32 15.51 2.07
C ILE A 149 -0.14 15.49 1.64
N ILE A 150 -0.42 14.84 0.52
CA ILE A 150 -1.75 14.56 0.01
C ILE A 150 -1.87 13.03 -0.08
N SER A 151 -2.55 12.46 0.89
CA SER A 151 -2.76 11.00 1.05
C SER A 151 -4.11 10.55 0.52
N GLU A 152 -4.32 9.25 0.44
CA GLU A 152 -5.60 8.61 0.06
C GLU A 152 -6.09 9.03 -1.33
N VAL A 153 -5.15 9.27 -2.25
CA VAL A 153 -5.44 9.75 -3.60
C VAL A 153 -5.53 8.57 -4.56
N LEU A 154 -6.68 8.40 -5.18
CA LEU A 154 -6.86 7.41 -6.23
C LEU A 154 -6.03 7.75 -7.47
N PRO A 155 -5.60 6.75 -8.26
CA PRO A 155 -4.80 6.99 -9.46
C PRO A 155 -5.37 8.05 -10.40
N GLN A 156 -6.69 8.01 -10.66
CA GLN A 156 -7.41 8.96 -11.51
C GLN A 156 -7.51 10.37 -10.93
N GLU A 157 -7.31 10.55 -9.62
CA GLU A 157 -7.37 11.85 -8.96
C GLU A 157 -6.03 12.61 -8.96
N LYS A 158 -4.91 11.89 -9.21
CA LYS A 158 -3.57 12.49 -9.14
C LYS A 158 -3.42 13.69 -10.08
N GLU A 159 -3.95 13.59 -11.29
CA GLU A 159 -3.93 14.69 -12.25
C GLU A 159 -4.67 15.92 -11.73
N SER A 160 -5.86 15.74 -11.15
CA SER A 160 -6.66 16.86 -10.62
C SER A 160 -5.96 17.58 -9.47
N LYS A 161 -5.23 16.85 -8.63
CA LYS A 161 -4.44 17.45 -7.54
C LYS A 161 -3.29 18.30 -8.07
N VAL A 162 -2.62 17.86 -9.13
CA VAL A 162 -1.57 18.63 -9.81
C VAL A 162 -2.17 19.87 -10.46
N ARG A 163 -3.28 19.73 -11.18
CA ARG A 163 -3.99 20.85 -11.83
C ARG A 163 -4.39 21.93 -10.83
N ASN A 164 -4.93 21.56 -9.67
CA ASN A 164 -5.27 22.51 -8.61
C ASN A 164 -4.08 23.35 -8.13
N LEU A 165 -2.87 22.75 -8.09
CA LEU A 165 -1.66 23.51 -7.75
C LEU A 165 -1.28 24.49 -8.86
N GLN A 166 -1.45 24.10 -10.13
CA GLN A 166 -1.17 24.95 -11.29
C GLN A 166 -2.17 26.12 -11.38
N GLU A 167 -3.45 25.90 -11.10
CA GLU A 167 -4.49 26.93 -11.05
C GLU A 167 -4.22 27.99 -9.96
N GLN A 168 -3.48 27.62 -8.91
CA GLN A 168 -2.97 28.56 -7.91
C GLN A 168 -1.73 29.35 -8.38
N GLY A 169 -1.39 29.29 -9.66
CA GLY A 169 -0.24 29.98 -10.25
C GLY A 169 1.12 29.35 -9.97
N LYS A 170 1.16 28.08 -9.50
CA LYS A 170 2.42 27.38 -9.24
C LYS A 170 2.92 26.67 -10.50
N ILE A 171 4.23 26.71 -10.70
CA ILE A 171 4.90 25.87 -11.69
C ILE A 171 5.17 24.51 -11.02
N VAL A 172 4.55 23.46 -11.56
CA VAL A 172 4.58 22.12 -10.96
C VAL A 172 5.34 21.15 -11.85
N ALA A 173 6.33 20.46 -11.27
CA ALA A 173 6.94 19.27 -11.87
C ALA A 173 6.46 18.05 -11.09
N MET A 174 5.98 17.02 -11.80
CA MET A 174 5.59 15.73 -11.21
C MET A 174 6.68 14.72 -11.50
N ILE A 175 7.13 14.03 -10.42
CA ILE A 175 8.11 12.95 -10.50
C ILE A 175 7.42 11.68 -10.02
N GLY A 176 7.49 10.63 -10.81
CA GLY A 176 6.90 9.33 -10.48
C GLY A 176 7.62 8.21 -11.22
N ASP A 177 7.37 6.98 -10.82
CA ASP A 177 7.89 5.82 -11.53
C ASP A 177 7.16 5.66 -12.87
N ARG A 178 7.91 5.37 -13.94
CA ARG A 178 7.39 5.29 -15.32
C ARG A 178 6.48 4.07 -15.57
N ASN A 179 6.38 3.14 -14.64
CA ASN A 179 5.69 1.85 -14.81
C ASN A 179 4.29 1.83 -14.17
N LYS A 180 3.59 2.94 -14.17
CA LYS A 180 2.17 2.98 -13.78
C LYS A 180 1.36 3.76 -14.78
#